data_271ba9e97d745b378b39a9baf3578cdd
#
_entry.id   271ba9e97d745b378b39a9baf3578cdd
#
_cell.length_a   1.000
_cell.length_b   1.000
_cell.length_c   1.000
_cell.angle_alpha   90.00
_cell.angle_beta   90.00
_cell.angle_gamma   90.00
#
_symmetry.space_group_name_H-M   'P 1'
#
loop_
_entity.id
_entity.type
_entity.pdbx_description
1 polymer ?
#
loop_
_entity_poly.entity_id
_entity_poly.type
_entity_poly.pdbx_seq_one_letter_code
_entity_poly.pdbx_strand_id
1 'polypeptide(L)'
;MIRNQLIPAVVGRNVSDLERRLLALPYRHGGLGIRNPVNTADTEYHSSVEVTAELTNLICRQVSDLRMLDADRVKEKKKEIHTNNETALKDEAQAISAHLDDKQKKLLQCAGEKGASSWLSALPLQKFGYVLNKREFRDAVCLRYGWDIPETPAFCGCGERNSFDHILVCMKGGYVSMRHNALRDVEAKLMNEVCSDVKVEPMLLPTDEERTAGSTAVKARLDVSARGVWGRCERTFVDVRVTHPTAKSYVAKSMKQQYLENEREKKSKYNDRIINTEKGSFTPLVFSTAGGMGPECERFNKRLAELMAKKRGETYSNVMRHIRTRLRFALLRATIVAVRGSRGKTNEDEEDDVAEISFNLVPQAQDFIS
;
A
#
# COMPACT_ATOMS: atom_id res chain seq x y z
N MET A 1 7.13 6.07 30.45
CA MET A 1 5.74 5.87 29.99
C MET A 1 5.66 5.47 28.51
N ILE A 2 6.01 6.29 27.50
CA ILE A 2 5.86 5.93 26.06
C ILE A 2 6.57 4.62 25.71
N ARG A 3 7.87 4.50 26.03
CA ARG A 3 8.66 3.31 25.69
C ARG A 3 8.19 2.04 26.39
N ASN A 4 7.87 2.12 27.68
CA ASN A 4 7.69 0.93 28.52
C ASN A 4 6.21 0.54 28.71
N GLN A 5 5.27 1.39 28.28
CA GLN A 5 3.84 1.13 28.42
C GLN A 5 3.12 1.26 27.07
N LEU A 6 3.18 2.43 26.42
CA LEU A 6 2.45 2.67 25.18
C LEU A 6 2.94 1.79 24.04
N ILE A 7 4.25 1.78 23.76
CA ILE A 7 4.80 1.02 22.65
C ILE A 7 4.55 -0.48 22.82
N PRO A 8 4.83 -1.14 23.96
CA PRO A 8 4.47 -2.54 24.15
C PRO A 8 2.97 -2.81 24.01
N ALA A 9 2.11 -1.90 24.45
CA ALA A 9 0.66 -2.03 24.27
C ALA A 9 0.26 -1.99 22.77
N VAL A 10 0.94 -1.17 21.98
CA VAL A 10 0.69 -1.01 20.53
C VAL A 10 1.26 -2.16 19.73
N VAL A 11 2.54 -2.50 19.94
CA VAL A 11 3.24 -3.49 19.09
C VAL A 11 3.19 -4.93 19.65
N GLY A 12 2.75 -5.12 20.87
CA GLY A 12 2.60 -6.42 21.53
C GLY A 12 3.86 -6.97 22.18
N ARG A 13 4.99 -6.24 22.18
CA ARG A 13 6.28 -6.63 22.77
C ARG A 13 7.12 -5.45 23.17
N ASN A 14 8.15 -5.69 23.95
CA ASN A 14 9.19 -4.71 24.22
C ASN A 14 10.05 -4.47 22.97
N VAL A 15 10.60 -3.27 22.85
CA VAL A 15 11.43 -2.85 21.72
C VAL A 15 12.82 -2.44 22.17
N SER A 16 13.83 -2.70 21.34
CA SER A 16 15.21 -2.23 21.52
C SER A 16 15.32 -0.71 21.33
N ASP A 17 16.48 -0.14 21.64
CA ASP A 17 16.74 1.29 21.42
C ASP A 17 16.68 1.65 19.94
N LEU A 18 17.23 0.80 19.07
CA LEU A 18 17.17 0.98 17.62
C LEU A 18 15.74 0.94 17.10
N GLU A 19 14.94 -0.03 17.53
CA GLU A 19 13.53 -0.13 17.18
C GLU A 19 12.73 1.07 17.73
N ARG A 20 13.05 1.55 18.93
CA ARG A 20 12.41 2.74 19.48
C ARG A 20 12.65 3.98 18.61
N ARG A 21 13.89 4.15 18.11
CA ARG A 21 14.24 5.22 17.17
C ARG A 21 13.50 5.05 15.85
N LEU A 22 13.46 3.83 15.31
CA LEU A 22 12.72 3.48 14.09
C LEU A 22 11.23 3.83 14.21
N LEU A 23 10.58 3.45 15.31
CA LEU A 23 9.16 3.73 15.55
C LEU A 23 8.86 5.24 15.70
N ALA A 24 9.87 6.05 16.08
CA ALA A 24 9.74 7.50 16.17
C ALA A 24 9.74 8.20 14.81
N LEU A 25 10.35 7.61 13.79
CA LEU A 25 10.35 8.16 12.43
C LEU A 25 8.90 8.32 11.90
N PRO A 26 8.66 9.35 11.09
CA PRO A 26 7.41 9.47 10.34
C PRO A 26 7.17 8.24 9.44
N TYR A 27 5.91 7.94 9.16
CA TYR A 27 5.53 6.79 8.32
C TYR A 27 6.14 6.83 6.90
N ARG A 28 6.42 8.02 6.35
CA ARG A 28 7.11 8.21 5.05
C ARG A 28 8.58 7.79 5.07
N HIS A 29 9.19 7.72 6.25
CA HIS A 29 10.54 7.19 6.48
C HIS A 29 10.51 5.78 7.10
N GLY A 30 9.38 5.10 7.01
CA GLY A 30 9.21 3.73 7.48
C GLY A 30 8.78 3.58 8.94
N GLY A 31 8.74 4.64 9.75
CA GLY A 31 8.34 4.61 11.15
C GLY A 31 6.83 4.51 11.38
N LEU A 32 6.39 4.63 12.63
CA LEU A 32 4.99 4.75 13.05
C LEU A 32 4.60 6.17 13.50
N GLY A 33 5.54 7.13 13.53
CA GLY A 33 5.30 8.49 14.00
C GLY A 33 5.15 8.60 15.53
N ILE A 34 5.57 7.59 16.30
CA ILE A 34 5.53 7.64 17.78
C ILE A 34 6.75 8.43 18.26
N ARG A 35 6.70 9.75 18.13
CA ARG A 35 7.80 10.65 18.46
C ARG A 35 8.31 10.44 19.90
N ASN A 36 9.59 10.77 20.14
CA ASN A 36 10.16 10.84 21.47
C ASN A 36 10.21 12.30 21.91
N PRO A 37 9.34 12.75 22.83
CA PRO A 37 9.31 14.15 23.27
C PRO A 37 10.64 14.63 23.85
N VAL A 38 11.37 13.74 24.52
CA VAL A 38 12.69 14.09 25.09
C VAL A 38 13.69 14.56 24.04
N ASN A 39 13.66 13.93 22.85
CA ASN A 39 14.59 14.25 21.76
C ASN A 39 14.11 15.42 20.90
N THR A 40 12.83 15.81 20.97
CA THR A 40 12.25 16.83 20.09
C THR A 40 11.85 18.10 20.81
N ALA A 41 11.77 18.10 22.14
CA ALA A 41 11.26 19.22 22.93
C ALA A 41 12.00 20.54 22.65
N ASP A 42 13.32 20.54 22.71
CA ASP A 42 14.13 21.75 22.53
C ASP A 42 13.98 22.28 21.08
N THR A 43 14.05 21.39 20.09
CA THR A 43 13.88 21.79 18.66
C THR A 43 12.49 22.36 18.40
N GLU A 44 11.44 21.73 18.91
CA GLU A 44 10.05 22.21 18.76
C GLU A 44 9.84 23.55 19.51
N TYR A 45 10.45 23.70 20.71
CA TYR A 45 10.41 24.96 21.47
C TYR A 45 11.08 26.09 20.70
N HIS A 46 12.33 25.91 20.25
CA HIS A 46 13.06 26.93 19.49
C HIS A 46 12.35 27.27 18.18
N SER A 47 11.84 26.27 17.47
CA SER A 47 11.06 26.49 16.24
C SER A 47 9.79 27.32 16.51
N SER A 48 9.11 27.05 17.63
CA SER A 48 7.93 27.81 18.05
C SER A 48 8.30 29.27 18.36
N VAL A 49 9.35 29.49 19.13
CA VAL A 49 9.83 30.84 19.49
C VAL A 49 10.20 31.62 18.22
N GLU A 50 10.94 31.03 17.29
CA GLU A 50 11.36 31.68 16.04
C GLU A 50 10.16 32.08 15.16
N VAL A 51 9.17 31.16 15.00
CA VAL A 51 7.99 31.41 14.16
C VAL A 51 7.09 32.48 14.76
N THR A 52 7.01 32.57 16.09
CA THR A 52 6.10 33.49 16.79
C THR A 52 6.78 34.81 17.19
N ALA A 53 8.08 34.98 17.00
CA ALA A 53 8.87 36.11 17.48
C ALA A 53 8.28 37.48 17.07
N GLU A 54 7.86 37.65 15.79
CA GLU A 54 7.28 38.91 15.32
C GLU A 54 5.94 39.19 15.96
N LEU A 55 5.06 38.19 16.04
CA LEU A 55 3.77 38.32 16.73
C LEU A 55 3.95 38.66 18.21
N THR A 56 4.87 37.98 18.88
CA THR A 56 5.20 38.24 20.28
C THR A 56 5.71 39.69 20.47
N ASN A 57 6.57 40.18 19.58
CA ASN A 57 7.06 41.54 19.60
C ASN A 57 5.93 42.60 19.44
N LEU A 58 4.99 42.35 18.54
CA LEU A 58 3.82 43.23 18.33
C LEU A 58 2.95 43.25 19.59
N ILE A 59 2.70 42.09 20.21
CA ILE A 59 1.94 41.98 21.46
C ILE A 59 2.65 42.75 22.61
N CYS A 60 3.95 42.52 22.76
CA CYS A 60 4.73 43.18 23.82
C CYS A 60 4.76 44.71 23.63
N ARG A 61 4.73 45.21 22.41
CA ARG A 61 4.65 46.65 22.09
C ARG A 61 3.22 47.21 22.09
N GLN A 62 2.22 46.36 22.39
CA GLN A 62 0.79 46.69 22.41
C GLN A 62 0.30 47.26 21.05
N VAL A 63 0.89 46.83 19.93
CA VAL A 63 0.46 47.22 18.61
C VAL A 63 -0.78 46.41 18.24
N SER A 64 -1.90 47.11 18.01
CA SER A 64 -3.18 46.47 17.66
C SER A 64 -3.33 46.17 16.17
N ASP A 65 -2.49 46.74 15.32
CA ASP A 65 -2.57 46.56 13.88
C ASP A 65 -1.75 45.38 13.39
N LEU A 66 -2.43 44.21 13.18
CA LEU A 66 -1.83 42.99 12.67
C LEU A 66 -1.33 43.10 11.21
N ARG A 67 -1.66 44.17 10.48
CA ARG A 67 -1.12 44.40 9.10
C ARG A 67 0.38 44.69 9.13
N MET A 68 0.95 44.99 10.30
CA MET A 68 2.39 45.15 10.49
C MET A 68 3.14 43.81 10.58
N LEU A 69 2.42 42.65 10.67
CA LEU A 69 3.04 41.34 10.66
C LEU A 69 3.52 41.00 9.25
N ASP A 70 4.81 40.75 9.07
CA ASP A 70 5.37 40.26 7.82
C ASP A 70 5.03 38.75 7.64
N ALA A 71 3.87 38.51 7.03
CA ALA A 71 3.38 37.16 6.79
C ALA A 71 4.29 36.33 5.86
N ASP A 72 5.03 36.99 4.97
CA ASP A 72 5.91 36.27 4.04
C ASP A 72 7.18 35.85 4.74
N ARG A 73 7.75 36.65 5.61
CA ARG A 73 8.87 36.28 6.48
C ARG A 73 8.52 35.11 7.41
N VAL A 74 7.32 35.09 7.98
CA VAL A 74 6.85 33.94 8.78
C VAL A 74 6.74 32.68 7.94
N LYS A 75 6.26 32.78 6.68
CA LYS A 75 6.20 31.65 5.74
C LYS A 75 7.59 31.13 5.36
N GLU A 76 8.53 32.03 5.08
CA GLU A 76 9.91 31.67 4.78
C GLU A 76 10.56 30.93 5.95
N LYS A 77 10.38 31.45 7.18
CA LYS A 77 10.92 30.81 8.38
C LYS A 77 10.32 29.43 8.63
N LYS A 78 9.00 29.27 8.46
CA LYS A 78 8.35 27.96 8.53
C LYS A 78 8.91 26.99 7.48
N LYS A 79 9.18 27.47 6.27
CA LYS A 79 9.77 26.65 5.20
C LYS A 79 11.19 26.22 5.54
N GLU A 80 12.01 27.11 6.08
CA GLU A 80 13.38 26.82 6.53
C GLU A 80 13.37 25.74 7.63
N ILE A 81 12.58 25.93 8.69
CA ILE A 81 12.42 24.96 9.79
C ILE A 81 11.95 23.62 9.25
N HIS A 82 10.96 23.61 8.36
CA HIS A 82 10.48 22.37 7.75
C HIS A 82 11.59 21.64 6.98
N THR A 83 12.39 22.38 6.20
CA THR A 83 13.51 21.81 5.42
C THR A 83 14.58 21.23 6.35
N ASN A 84 14.96 21.94 7.41
CA ASN A 84 15.94 21.48 8.39
C ASN A 84 15.45 20.21 9.11
N ASN A 85 14.18 20.19 9.54
CA ASN A 85 13.58 19.02 10.17
C ASN A 85 13.50 17.81 9.22
N GLU A 86 13.19 18.02 7.93
CA GLU A 86 13.19 16.94 6.93
C GLU A 86 14.59 16.38 6.69
N THR A 87 15.63 17.23 6.69
CA THR A 87 17.02 16.81 6.56
C THR A 87 17.42 15.97 7.76
N ALA A 88 17.19 16.45 8.98
CA ALA A 88 17.47 15.72 10.21
C ALA A 88 16.75 14.35 10.28
N LEU A 89 15.51 14.28 9.82
CA LEU A 89 14.75 13.01 9.75
C LEU A 89 15.32 12.03 8.72
N LYS A 90 15.85 12.52 7.60
CA LYS A 90 16.52 11.67 6.61
C LYS A 90 17.85 11.14 7.15
N ASP A 91 18.63 11.98 7.81
CA ASP A 91 19.91 11.61 8.42
C ASP A 91 19.68 10.56 9.51
N GLU A 92 18.66 10.74 10.36
CA GLU A 92 18.28 9.76 11.37
C GLU A 92 17.82 8.43 10.75
N ALA A 93 17.00 8.47 9.69
CA ALA A 93 16.58 7.26 8.97
C ALA A 93 17.77 6.52 8.34
N GLN A 94 18.76 7.27 7.85
CA GLN A 94 19.98 6.72 7.27
C GLN A 94 20.88 6.10 8.35
N ALA A 95 21.03 6.78 9.50
CA ALA A 95 21.76 6.26 10.66
C ALA A 95 21.12 4.96 11.20
N ILE A 96 19.80 4.90 11.29
CA ILE A 96 19.08 3.67 11.67
C ILE A 96 19.34 2.58 10.64
N SER A 97 19.21 2.90 9.34
CA SER A 97 19.41 1.94 8.25
C SER A 97 20.79 1.31 8.25
N ALA A 98 21.84 2.04 8.67
CA ALA A 98 23.21 1.52 8.76
C ALA A 98 23.35 0.34 9.75
N HIS A 99 22.46 0.23 10.74
CA HIS A 99 22.48 -0.83 11.76
C HIS A 99 21.52 -2.00 11.42
N LEU A 100 20.80 -1.94 10.30
CA LEU A 100 19.88 -2.97 9.85
C LEU A 100 20.57 -3.95 8.90
N ASP A 101 20.13 -5.20 8.88
CA ASP A 101 20.50 -6.15 7.83
C ASP A 101 19.83 -5.79 6.48
N ASP A 102 20.26 -6.42 5.40
CA ASP A 102 19.78 -6.08 4.05
C ASP A 102 18.27 -6.35 3.86
N LYS A 103 17.75 -7.38 4.53
CA LYS A 103 16.31 -7.68 4.52
C LYS A 103 15.51 -6.59 5.24
N GLN A 104 15.96 -6.20 6.42
CA GLN A 104 15.35 -5.13 7.22
C GLN A 104 15.42 -3.78 6.48
N LYS A 105 16.57 -3.44 5.87
CA LYS A 105 16.72 -2.26 5.01
C LYS A 105 15.68 -2.25 3.90
N LYS A 106 15.50 -3.38 3.23
CA LYS A 106 14.53 -3.51 2.15
C LYS A 106 13.09 -3.35 2.62
N LEU A 107 12.73 -3.96 3.75
CA LEU A 107 11.40 -3.79 4.35
C LEU A 107 11.16 -2.33 4.74
N LEU A 108 12.16 -1.64 5.28
CA LEU A 108 12.07 -0.22 5.61
C LEU A 108 11.85 0.65 4.35
N GLN A 109 12.57 0.36 3.26
CA GLN A 109 12.34 1.02 1.97
C GLN A 109 10.91 0.78 1.47
N CYS A 110 10.44 -0.46 1.49
CA CYS A 110 9.06 -0.79 1.11
C CYS A 110 8.02 -0.07 1.98
N ALA A 111 8.26 0.02 3.29
CA ALA A 111 7.38 0.73 4.22
C ALA A 111 7.31 2.25 3.94
N GLY A 112 8.37 2.83 3.38
CA GLY A 112 8.45 4.22 2.94
C GLY A 112 7.87 4.49 1.55
N GLU A 113 7.54 3.46 0.75
CA GLU A 113 6.96 3.64 -0.58
C GLU A 113 5.62 4.39 -0.53
N LYS A 114 5.37 5.14 -1.59
CA LYS A 114 4.18 5.98 -1.68
C LYS A 114 2.90 5.14 -1.65
N GLY A 115 2.08 5.32 -0.62
CA GLY A 115 0.85 4.56 -0.40
C GLY A 115 1.00 3.34 0.50
N ALA A 116 2.19 2.78 0.69
CA ALA A 116 2.42 1.61 1.54
C ALA A 116 2.00 1.84 3.02
N SER A 117 2.07 3.07 3.47
CA SER A 117 1.72 3.50 4.82
C SER A 117 0.33 4.16 4.94
N SER A 118 -0.50 4.14 3.89
CA SER A 118 -1.81 4.83 3.92
C SER A 118 -2.76 4.28 4.98
N TRP A 119 -2.60 3.02 5.39
CA TRP A 119 -3.36 2.41 6.47
C TRP A 119 -3.09 3.03 7.86
N LEU A 120 -1.90 3.64 8.07
CA LEU A 120 -1.54 4.36 9.31
C LEU A 120 -2.12 5.77 9.37
N SER A 121 -2.41 6.37 8.23
CA SER A 121 -2.91 7.75 8.13
C SER A 121 -4.40 7.84 7.78
N ALA A 122 -5.05 6.70 7.54
CA ALA A 122 -6.48 6.64 7.26
C ALA A 122 -7.29 6.88 8.55
N LEU A 123 -8.39 7.61 8.44
CA LEU A 123 -9.37 7.66 9.52
C LEU A 123 -9.99 6.27 9.70
N PRO A 124 -10.13 5.78 10.93
CA PRO A 124 -10.68 4.46 11.22
C PRO A 124 -12.20 4.42 11.04
N LEU A 125 -12.67 4.55 9.81
CA LEU A 125 -14.09 4.57 9.46
C LEU A 125 -14.58 3.16 9.16
N GLN A 126 -15.46 2.63 10.01
CA GLN A 126 -16.02 1.29 9.89
C GLN A 126 -16.73 1.08 8.56
N LYS A 127 -17.51 2.07 8.09
CA LYS A 127 -18.23 2.02 6.81
C LYS A 127 -17.34 1.77 5.59
N PHE A 128 -16.05 2.07 5.68
CA PHE A 128 -15.08 1.83 4.62
C PHE A 128 -14.18 0.62 4.89
N GLY A 129 -14.40 -0.09 6.01
CA GLY A 129 -13.55 -1.21 6.41
C GLY A 129 -12.14 -0.78 6.84
N TYR A 130 -11.93 0.47 7.29
CA TYR A 130 -10.61 1.00 7.68
C TYR A 130 -10.33 0.84 9.18
N VAL A 131 -11.12 0.06 9.89
CA VAL A 131 -10.89 -0.27 11.31
C VAL A 131 -10.16 -1.60 11.39
N LEU A 132 -9.02 -1.60 12.04
CA LEU A 132 -8.28 -2.81 12.42
C LEU A 132 -8.50 -3.06 13.92
N ASN A 133 -8.80 -4.30 14.29
CA ASN A 133 -8.80 -4.67 15.68
C ASN A 133 -7.37 -4.75 16.24
N LYS A 134 -7.23 -4.93 17.56
CA LYS A 134 -5.93 -4.93 18.23
C LYS A 134 -4.95 -5.98 17.67
N ARG A 135 -5.44 -7.18 17.35
CA ARG A 135 -4.63 -8.27 16.80
C ARG A 135 -4.21 -7.96 15.36
N GLU A 136 -5.16 -7.54 14.52
CA GLU A 136 -4.89 -7.13 13.13
C GLU A 136 -3.87 -6.00 13.05
N PHE A 137 -3.98 -4.99 13.95
CA PHE A 137 -3.02 -3.89 13.99
C PHE A 137 -1.61 -4.37 14.34
N ARG A 138 -1.47 -5.26 15.35
CA ARG A 138 -0.19 -5.85 15.73
C ARG A 138 0.41 -6.68 14.61
N ASP A 139 -0.40 -7.52 13.95
CA ASP A 139 0.02 -8.30 12.80
C ASP A 139 0.49 -7.39 11.66
N ALA A 140 -0.22 -6.30 11.39
CA ALA A 140 0.16 -5.31 10.39
C ALA A 140 1.51 -4.64 10.71
N VAL A 141 1.80 -4.38 11.98
CA VAL A 141 3.09 -3.84 12.42
C VAL A 141 4.20 -4.89 12.27
N CYS A 142 3.95 -6.14 12.67
CA CYS A 142 4.90 -7.24 12.45
C CYS A 142 5.21 -7.43 10.96
N LEU A 143 4.18 -7.43 10.11
CA LEU A 143 4.34 -7.51 8.65
C LEU A 143 5.15 -6.33 8.07
N ARG A 144 5.01 -5.14 8.65
CA ARG A 144 5.74 -3.94 8.21
C ARG A 144 7.23 -4.04 8.44
N TYR A 145 7.64 -4.62 9.57
CA TYR A 145 9.04 -4.68 9.99
C TYR A 145 9.68 -6.06 9.82
N GLY A 146 8.93 -7.04 9.33
CA GLY A 146 9.40 -8.43 9.23
C GLY A 146 9.62 -9.08 10.59
N TRP A 147 8.90 -8.64 11.61
CA TRP A 147 8.97 -9.23 12.94
C TRP A 147 8.18 -10.53 13.01
N ASP A 148 8.60 -11.42 13.92
CA ASP A 148 7.86 -12.64 14.17
C ASP A 148 6.43 -12.34 14.65
N ILE A 149 5.47 -13.04 14.08
CA ILE A 149 4.07 -12.87 14.41
C ILE A 149 3.71 -13.87 15.51
N PRO A 150 3.30 -13.38 16.69
CA PRO A 150 2.96 -14.27 17.80
C PRO A 150 1.85 -15.25 17.47
N GLU A 151 1.87 -16.42 18.11
CA GLU A 151 0.81 -17.44 17.99
C GLU A 151 0.64 -17.99 16.56
N THR A 152 1.69 -17.95 15.74
CA THR A 152 1.72 -18.68 14.46
C THR A 152 2.33 -20.06 14.66
N PRO A 153 1.81 -21.10 13.97
CA PRO A 153 2.41 -22.46 14.02
C PRO A 153 3.88 -22.42 13.56
N ALA A 154 4.73 -23.27 14.16
CA ALA A 154 6.15 -23.35 13.78
C ALA A 154 6.36 -23.86 12.34
N PHE A 155 5.46 -24.70 11.87
CA PHE A 155 5.48 -25.29 10.53
C PHE A 155 4.18 -24.99 9.78
N CYS A 156 4.32 -24.75 8.48
CA CYS A 156 3.20 -24.63 7.56
C CYS A 156 2.66 -26.01 7.20
N GLY A 157 1.39 -26.11 6.81
CA GLY A 157 0.80 -27.34 6.30
C GLY A 157 1.45 -27.93 5.02
N CYS A 158 2.38 -27.20 4.39
CA CYS A 158 3.22 -27.73 3.32
C CYS A 158 4.50 -28.43 3.82
N GLY A 159 4.78 -28.43 5.14
CA GLY A 159 5.94 -29.03 5.77
C GLY A 159 7.12 -28.06 6.01
N GLU A 160 7.13 -26.90 5.38
CA GLU A 160 8.19 -25.91 5.55
C GLU A 160 8.04 -25.11 6.86
N ARG A 161 9.16 -24.56 7.36
CA ARG A 161 9.14 -23.66 8.51
C ARG A 161 8.29 -22.42 8.19
N ASN A 162 7.39 -22.06 9.10
CA ASN A 162 6.45 -20.96 8.93
C ASN A 162 7.12 -19.59 9.21
N SER A 163 8.05 -19.22 8.35
CA SER A 163 8.73 -17.92 8.43
C SER A 163 7.89 -16.81 7.80
N PHE A 164 8.21 -15.55 8.12
CA PHE A 164 7.63 -14.37 7.51
C PHE A 164 7.57 -14.44 5.97
N ASP A 165 8.69 -14.76 5.32
CA ASP A 165 8.73 -14.85 3.86
C ASP A 165 7.92 -16.02 3.32
N HIS A 166 7.98 -17.19 4.02
CA HIS A 166 7.21 -18.36 3.60
C HIS A 166 5.71 -18.09 3.63
N ILE A 167 5.20 -17.49 4.69
CA ILE A 167 3.77 -17.16 4.84
C ILE A 167 3.26 -16.33 3.63
N LEU A 168 4.09 -15.43 3.12
CA LEU A 168 3.69 -14.51 2.05
C LEU A 168 3.81 -15.09 0.63
N VAL A 169 4.50 -16.23 0.45
CA VAL A 169 4.71 -16.86 -0.87
C VAL A 169 4.14 -18.26 -0.99
N CYS A 170 3.78 -18.89 0.12
CA CYS A 170 3.28 -20.27 0.11
C CYS A 170 1.93 -20.37 -0.61
N MET A 171 1.85 -21.27 -1.58
CA MET A 171 0.63 -21.53 -2.36
C MET A 171 -0.41 -22.36 -1.60
N LYS A 172 0.00 -23.07 -0.51
CA LYS A 172 -0.90 -23.90 0.28
C LYS A 172 -1.99 -23.06 0.94
N GLY A 173 -3.25 -23.47 0.82
CA GLY A 173 -4.42 -22.78 1.37
C GLY A 173 -4.92 -21.61 0.50
N GLY A 174 -4.45 -21.45 -0.75
CA GLY A 174 -5.02 -20.48 -1.70
C GLY A 174 -4.78 -18.99 -1.39
N TYR A 175 -4.05 -18.64 -0.31
CA TYR A 175 -3.92 -17.26 0.18
C TYR A 175 -3.21 -16.31 -0.80
N VAL A 176 -2.34 -16.82 -1.67
CA VAL A 176 -1.71 -16.03 -2.73
C VAL A 176 -2.77 -15.58 -3.74
N SER A 177 -3.65 -16.51 -4.15
CA SER A 177 -4.77 -16.22 -5.06
C SER A 177 -5.80 -15.30 -4.41
N MET A 178 -6.14 -15.51 -3.13
CA MET A 178 -7.06 -14.65 -2.38
C MET A 178 -6.54 -13.20 -2.35
N ARG A 179 -5.26 -13.00 -2.06
CA ARG A 179 -4.64 -11.67 -2.05
C ARG A 179 -4.63 -11.01 -3.43
N HIS A 180 -4.37 -11.79 -4.47
CA HIS A 180 -4.48 -11.34 -5.86
C HIS A 180 -5.93 -10.90 -6.17
N ASN A 181 -6.91 -11.75 -5.89
CA ASN A 181 -8.33 -11.49 -6.15
C ASN A 181 -8.82 -10.24 -5.39
N ALA A 182 -8.40 -10.06 -4.14
CA ALA A 182 -8.76 -8.87 -3.35
C ALA A 182 -8.34 -7.56 -4.04
N LEU A 183 -7.15 -7.50 -4.65
CA LEU A 183 -6.71 -6.33 -5.41
C LEU A 183 -7.43 -6.21 -6.75
N ARG A 184 -7.57 -7.31 -7.50
CA ARG A 184 -8.35 -7.36 -8.76
C ARG A 184 -9.74 -6.75 -8.56
N ASP A 185 -10.44 -7.18 -7.51
CA ASP A 185 -11.82 -6.77 -7.26
C ASP A 185 -11.92 -5.30 -6.84
N VAL A 186 -10.92 -4.78 -6.10
CA VAL A 186 -10.86 -3.33 -5.79
C VAL A 186 -10.60 -2.53 -7.06
N GLU A 187 -9.65 -2.94 -7.91
CA GLU A 187 -9.38 -2.27 -9.18
C GLU A 187 -10.61 -2.30 -10.11
N ALA A 188 -11.31 -3.42 -10.20
CA ALA A 188 -12.55 -3.52 -10.97
C ALA A 188 -13.62 -2.56 -10.45
N LYS A 189 -13.79 -2.43 -9.12
CA LYS A 189 -14.72 -1.47 -8.50
C LYS A 189 -14.33 -0.02 -8.79
N LEU A 190 -13.04 0.32 -8.72
CA LEU A 190 -12.53 1.65 -9.05
C LEU A 190 -12.76 1.98 -10.53
N MET A 191 -12.50 1.03 -11.44
CA MET A 191 -12.78 1.19 -12.86
C MET A 191 -14.28 1.39 -13.12
N ASN A 192 -15.14 0.63 -12.44
CA ASN A 192 -16.58 0.71 -12.62
C ASN A 192 -17.18 2.08 -12.24
N GLU A 193 -16.48 2.85 -11.41
CA GLU A 193 -16.93 4.21 -11.06
C GLU A 193 -16.81 5.20 -12.24
N VAL A 194 -15.85 5.00 -13.15
CA VAL A 194 -15.51 5.99 -14.20
C VAL A 194 -15.40 5.43 -15.61
N CYS A 195 -15.39 4.12 -15.74
CA CYS A 195 -15.30 3.42 -17.02
C CYS A 195 -16.63 2.72 -17.33
N SER A 196 -16.78 2.26 -18.57
CA SER A 196 -17.90 1.47 -19.04
C SER A 196 -17.48 0.05 -19.40
N ASP A 197 -18.45 -0.88 -19.47
CA ASP A 197 -18.24 -2.28 -19.86
C ASP A 197 -17.08 -2.94 -19.11
N VAL A 198 -17.10 -2.79 -17.76
CA VAL A 198 -16.12 -3.42 -16.87
C VAL A 198 -16.41 -4.91 -16.77
N LYS A 199 -15.42 -5.74 -17.05
CA LYS A 199 -15.50 -7.20 -16.99
C LYS A 199 -14.36 -7.73 -16.12
N VAL A 200 -14.70 -8.58 -15.15
CA VAL A 200 -13.75 -9.33 -14.35
C VAL A 200 -13.50 -10.66 -15.05
N GLU A 201 -12.24 -11.08 -15.11
CA GLU A 201 -11.76 -12.27 -15.78
C GLU A 201 -12.23 -12.40 -17.26
N PRO A 202 -12.08 -11.35 -18.07
CA PRO A 202 -12.49 -11.41 -19.46
C PRO A 202 -11.69 -12.49 -20.19
N MET A 203 -12.40 -13.34 -20.91
CA MET A 203 -11.77 -14.27 -21.84
C MET A 203 -11.26 -13.50 -23.05
N LEU A 204 -10.03 -13.78 -23.46
CA LEU A 204 -9.42 -13.18 -24.64
C LEU A 204 -9.88 -13.91 -25.92
N LEU A 205 -10.02 -13.15 -26.99
CA LEU A 205 -10.29 -13.70 -28.31
C LEU A 205 -9.12 -14.62 -28.73
N PRO A 206 -9.41 -15.75 -29.43
CA PRO A 206 -8.36 -16.62 -29.92
C PRO A 206 -7.50 -15.89 -30.97
N THR A 207 -6.18 -16.13 -30.92
CA THR A 207 -5.27 -15.67 -31.99
C THR A 207 -5.52 -16.44 -33.28
N ASP A 208 -5.00 -15.95 -34.40
CA ASP A 208 -5.16 -16.65 -35.71
C ASP A 208 -4.51 -18.04 -35.70
N GLU A 209 -3.40 -18.19 -34.95
CA GLU A 209 -2.74 -19.49 -34.75
C GLU A 209 -3.61 -20.46 -33.96
N GLU A 210 -4.24 -19.96 -32.87
CA GLU A 210 -5.17 -20.74 -32.02
C GLU A 210 -6.42 -21.17 -32.81
N ARG A 211 -6.94 -20.31 -33.68
CA ARG A 211 -8.07 -20.64 -34.60
C ARG A 211 -7.74 -21.72 -35.57
N THR A 212 -6.52 -21.66 -36.15
CA THR A 212 -6.07 -22.62 -37.17
C THR A 212 -5.76 -23.99 -36.56
N ALA A 213 -5.26 -24.01 -35.33
CA ALA A 213 -4.90 -25.25 -34.64
C ALA A 213 -6.11 -26.10 -34.21
N GLY A 214 -7.34 -25.61 -34.33
CA GLY A 214 -8.56 -26.30 -33.88
C GLY A 214 -8.55 -26.72 -32.42
N SER A 215 -7.63 -26.16 -31.65
CA SER A 215 -7.30 -26.56 -30.31
C SER A 215 -8.34 -26.04 -29.34
N THR A 216 -8.71 -26.84 -28.35
CA THR A 216 -9.22 -26.41 -27.02
C THR A 216 -8.13 -25.62 -26.32
N ALA A 217 -7.59 -24.59 -27.01
CA ALA A 217 -6.53 -23.74 -26.49
C ALA A 217 -6.92 -23.20 -25.12
N VAL A 218 -6.00 -23.26 -24.19
CA VAL A 218 -6.11 -22.73 -22.85
C VAL A 218 -6.79 -21.37 -22.97
N LYS A 219 -8.02 -21.24 -22.46
CA LYS A 219 -8.83 -20.03 -22.49
C LYS A 219 -8.06 -18.94 -21.74
N ALA A 220 -7.26 -18.17 -22.48
CA ALA A 220 -6.46 -17.11 -21.89
C ALA A 220 -7.37 -16.05 -21.28
N ARG A 221 -7.13 -15.71 -20.03
CA ARG A 221 -7.89 -14.70 -19.28
C ARG A 221 -6.96 -13.63 -18.75
N LEU A 222 -7.47 -12.43 -18.61
CA LEU A 222 -6.87 -11.35 -17.87
C LEU A 222 -7.77 -10.98 -16.68
N ASP A 223 -7.26 -10.20 -15.75
CA ASP A 223 -7.98 -9.95 -14.50
C ASP A 223 -9.16 -9.01 -14.66
N VAL A 224 -9.00 -7.88 -15.35
CA VAL A 224 -10.08 -6.92 -15.58
C VAL A 224 -9.94 -6.29 -16.96
N SER A 225 -11.07 -5.99 -17.61
CA SER A 225 -11.09 -5.08 -18.76
C SER A 225 -12.20 -4.05 -18.61
N ALA A 226 -11.99 -2.86 -19.19
CA ALA A 226 -12.99 -1.78 -19.22
C ALA A 226 -12.76 -0.87 -20.43
N ARG A 227 -13.74 -0.03 -20.76
CA ARG A 227 -13.63 1.03 -21.76
C ARG A 227 -13.55 2.40 -21.10
N GLY A 228 -12.68 3.26 -21.62
CA GLY A 228 -12.65 4.67 -21.20
C GLY A 228 -11.52 5.06 -20.26
N VAL A 229 -10.54 4.18 -20.02
CA VAL A 229 -9.37 4.52 -19.18
C VAL A 229 -8.46 5.50 -19.90
N TRP A 230 -7.88 5.08 -21.05
CA TRP A 230 -6.94 5.90 -21.81
C TRP A 230 -7.64 6.67 -22.93
N GLY A 231 -8.54 6.05 -23.65
CA GLY A 231 -9.35 6.63 -24.71
C GLY A 231 -10.83 6.29 -24.52
N ARG A 232 -11.75 7.19 -24.93
CA ARG A 232 -13.20 7.06 -24.68
C ARG A 232 -13.78 5.72 -25.13
N CYS A 233 -13.37 5.21 -26.30
CA CYS A 233 -13.86 3.96 -26.88
C CYS A 233 -12.85 2.82 -26.74
N GLU A 234 -11.65 3.09 -26.26
CA GLU A 234 -10.57 2.11 -26.16
C GLU A 234 -10.84 1.14 -25.00
N ARG A 235 -10.71 -0.16 -25.28
CA ARG A 235 -10.74 -1.19 -24.25
C ARG A 235 -9.35 -1.36 -23.67
N THR A 236 -9.26 -1.19 -22.36
CA THR A 236 -8.04 -1.42 -21.59
C THR A 236 -8.18 -2.73 -20.83
N PHE A 237 -7.15 -3.55 -20.92
CA PHE A 237 -7.01 -4.79 -20.16
C PHE A 237 -5.95 -4.61 -19.09
N VAL A 238 -6.21 -5.12 -17.90
CA VAL A 238 -5.25 -5.09 -16.80
C VAL A 238 -5.06 -6.49 -16.22
N ASP A 239 -3.85 -6.72 -15.69
CA ASP A 239 -3.48 -7.96 -15.03
C ASP A 239 -2.68 -7.64 -13.75
N VAL A 240 -3.20 -8.11 -12.62
CA VAL A 240 -2.65 -7.86 -11.29
C VAL A 240 -1.53 -8.86 -11.00
N ARG A 241 -0.46 -8.38 -10.41
CA ARG A 241 0.60 -9.22 -9.86
C ARG A 241 1.04 -8.71 -8.51
N VAL A 242 1.05 -9.58 -7.51
CA VAL A 242 1.56 -9.24 -6.18
C VAL A 242 2.89 -9.95 -5.94
N THR A 243 3.94 -9.18 -5.73
CA THR A 243 5.30 -9.68 -5.48
C THR A 243 5.68 -9.53 -4.02
N HIS A 244 6.47 -10.48 -3.49
CA HIS A 244 7.03 -10.37 -2.15
C HIS A 244 8.48 -9.88 -2.23
N PRO A 245 8.80 -8.65 -1.74
CA PRO A 245 10.10 -8.02 -1.97
C PRO A 245 11.30 -8.78 -1.43
N THR A 246 11.16 -9.47 -0.30
CA THR A 246 12.22 -10.23 0.36
C THR A 246 12.23 -11.71 0.02
N ALA A 247 11.41 -12.15 -0.96
CA ALA A 247 11.50 -13.51 -1.49
C ALA A 247 12.89 -13.79 -2.06
N LYS A 248 13.34 -15.05 -2.00
CA LYS A 248 14.68 -15.49 -2.43
C LYS A 248 15.05 -14.99 -3.84
N SER A 249 14.08 -14.94 -4.77
CA SER A 249 14.27 -14.48 -6.16
C SER A 249 14.42 -12.95 -6.28
N TYR A 250 14.07 -12.19 -5.24
CA TYR A 250 14.01 -10.74 -5.29
C TYR A 250 14.91 -10.03 -4.26
N VAL A 251 15.43 -10.74 -3.25
CA VAL A 251 16.16 -10.11 -2.13
C VAL A 251 17.33 -9.26 -2.58
N ALA A 252 18.07 -9.68 -3.61
CA ALA A 252 19.22 -8.95 -4.15
C ALA A 252 18.85 -7.80 -5.13
N LYS A 253 17.58 -7.69 -5.55
CA LYS A 253 17.15 -6.70 -6.54
C LYS A 253 16.58 -5.46 -5.87
N SER A 254 16.81 -4.27 -6.42
CA SER A 254 16.12 -3.07 -5.97
C SER A 254 14.61 -3.17 -6.23
N MET A 255 13.79 -2.41 -5.48
CA MET A 255 12.34 -2.37 -5.70
C MET A 255 11.97 -1.97 -7.13
N LYS A 256 12.68 -0.97 -7.67
CA LYS A 256 12.48 -0.52 -9.05
C LYS A 256 12.74 -1.64 -10.07
N GLN A 257 13.82 -2.39 -9.90
CA GLN A 257 14.12 -3.54 -10.77
C GLN A 257 13.04 -4.61 -10.70
N GLN A 258 12.58 -4.96 -9.48
CA GLN A 258 11.50 -5.93 -9.32
C GLN A 258 10.22 -5.52 -10.06
N TYR A 259 9.77 -4.28 -9.89
CA TYR A 259 8.58 -3.80 -10.58
C TYR A 259 8.75 -3.86 -12.10
N LEU A 260 9.85 -3.31 -12.64
CA LEU A 260 10.10 -3.27 -14.07
C LEU A 260 10.22 -4.66 -14.71
N GLU A 261 10.87 -5.61 -14.04
CA GLU A 261 10.96 -7.00 -14.54
C GLU A 261 9.59 -7.66 -14.62
N ASN A 262 8.77 -7.53 -13.56
CA ASN A 262 7.44 -8.11 -13.54
C ASN A 262 6.50 -7.43 -14.57
N GLU A 263 6.60 -6.12 -14.76
CA GLU A 263 5.85 -5.39 -15.77
C GLU A 263 6.26 -5.83 -17.19
N ARG A 264 7.56 -6.00 -17.45
CA ARG A 264 8.09 -6.48 -18.74
C ARG A 264 7.63 -7.92 -19.04
N GLU A 265 7.71 -8.82 -18.06
CA GLU A 265 7.24 -10.20 -18.19
C GLU A 265 5.77 -10.24 -18.62
N LYS A 266 4.91 -9.46 -17.94
CA LYS A 266 3.49 -9.39 -18.27
C LYS A 266 3.26 -8.77 -19.65
N LYS A 267 3.98 -7.71 -20.01
CA LYS A 267 3.89 -7.08 -21.33
C LYS A 267 4.35 -8.04 -22.44
N SER A 268 5.47 -8.72 -22.25
CA SER A 268 5.95 -9.72 -23.22
C SER A 268 4.92 -10.84 -23.45
N LYS A 269 4.18 -11.21 -22.41
CA LYS A 269 3.19 -12.29 -22.51
C LYS A 269 1.88 -11.87 -23.20
N TYR A 270 1.41 -10.66 -22.98
CA TYR A 270 0.04 -10.28 -23.33
C TYR A 270 -0.08 -9.13 -24.35
N ASN A 271 0.94 -8.27 -24.45
CA ASN A 271 0.82 -6.99 -25.16
C ASN A 271 0.49 -7.19 -26.65
N ASP A 272 1.21 -8.09 -27.31
CA ASP A 272 1.02 -8.35 -28.76
C ASP A 272 -0.38 -8.91 -29.05
N ARG A 273 -0.85 -9.84 -28.22
CA ARG A 273 -2.22 -10.37 -28.33
C ARG A 273 -3.27 -9.28 -28.16
N ILE A 274 -3.11 -8.42 -27.15
CA ILE A 274 -4.07 -7.35 -26.87
C ILE A 274 -4.08 -6.30 -27.99
N ILE A 275 -2.93 -5.89 -28.49
CA ILE A 275 -2.85 -4.92 -29.60
C ILE A 275 -3.38 -5.52 -30.89
N ASN A 276 -2.96 -6.72 -31.25
CA ASN A 276 -3.21 -7.29 -32.58
C ASN A 276 -4.57 -7.99 -32.68
N THR A 277 -5.05 -8.64 -31.59
CA THR A 277 -6.30 -9.43 -31.62
C THR A 277 -7.45 -8.66 -30.99
N GLU A 278 -7.25 -8.10 -29.78
CA GLU A 278 -8.30 -7.40 -29.04
C GLU A 278 -8.48 -5.93 -29.47
N LYS A 279 -7.51 -5.37 -30.19
CA LYS A 279 -7.48 -3.95 -30.62
C LYS A 279 -7.63 -2.99 -29.45
N GLY A 280 -6.99 -3.31 -28.32
CA GLY A 280 -7.02 -2.55 -27.08
C GLY A 280 -5.63 -2.23 -26.53
N SER A 281 -5.58 -1.75 -25.31
CA SER A 281 -4.35 -1.51 -24.55
C SER A 281 -4.21 -2.47 -23.37
N PHE A 282 -2.96 -2.74 -22.99
CA PHE A 282 -2.63 -3.59 -21.84
C PHE A 282 -1.82 -2.82 -20.80
N THR A 283 -2.20 -2.93 -19.54
CA THR A 283 -1.48 -2.33 -18.41
C THR A 283 -1.27 -3.36 -17.29
N PRO A 284 -0.03 -3.77 -17.01
CA PRO A 284 0.26 -4.61 -15.87
C PRO A 284 0.14 -3.84 -14.56
N LEU A 285 -0.58 -4.40 -13.57
CA LEU A 285 -0.76 -3.81 -12.24
C LEU A 285 0.10 -4.57 -11.23
N VAL A 286 1.35 -4.17 -11.09
CA VAL A 286 2.31 -4.83 -10.19
C VAL A 286 2.32 -4.15 -8.83
N PHE A 287 2.04 -4.92 -7.77
CA PHE A 287 2.06 -4.51 -6.38
C PHE A 287 3.13 -5.26 -5.60
N SER A 288 3.65 -4.67 -4.55
CA SER A 288 4.40 -5.39 -3.52
C SER A 288 3.48 -5.79 -2.36
N THR A 289 3.80 -6.87 -1.66
CA THR A 289 3.07 -7.27 -0.43
C THR A 289 3.11 -6.19 0.66
N ALA A 290 4.05 -5.26 0.59
CA ALA A 290 4.13 -4.10 1.47
C ALA A 290 3.19 -2.94 1.07
N GLY A 291 2.57 -2.99 -0.13
CA GLY A 291 1.61 -2.00 -0.61
C GLY A 291 2.20 -0.95 -1.55
N GLY A 292 3.44 -1.10 -1.98
CA GLY A 292 4.01 -0.29 -3.06
C GLY A 292 3.44 -0.70 -4.42
N MET A 293 3.59 0.17 -5.42
CA MET A 293 3.07 0.01 -6.77
C MET A 293 4.19 0.19 -7.79
N GLY A 294 4.20 -0.65 -8.82
CA GLY A 294 5.06 -0.47 -9.99
C GLY A 294 4.70 0.78 -10.79
N PRO A 295 5.61 1.29 -11.63
CA PRO A 295 5.39 2.52 -12.41
C PRO A 295 4.13 2.49 -13.29
N GLU A 296 3.83 1.38 -13.96
CA GLU A 296 2.63 1.24 -14.78
C GLU A 296 1.36 1.22 -13.92
N CYS A 297 1.38 0.52 -12.79
CA CYS A 297 0.29 0.50 -11.84
C CYS A 297 0.05 1.90 -11.25
N GLU A 298 1.11 2.63 -10.89
CA GLU A 298 0.98 4.00 -10.39
C GLU A 298 0.40 4.93 -11.46
N ARG A 299 0.86 4.82 -12.72
CA ARG A 299 0.33 5.60 -13.85
C ARG A 299 -1.15 5.33 -14.08
N PHE A 300 -1.54 4.05 -14.04
CA PHE A 300 -2.93 3.64 -14.20
C PHE A 300 -3.83 4.23 -13.11
N ASN A 301 -3.45 4.07 -11.85
CA ASN A 301 -4.22 4.59 -10.72
C ASN A 301 -4.27 6.13 -10.68
N LYS A 302 -3.23 6.83 -11.13
CA LYS A 302 -3.26 8.29 -11.35
C LYS A 302 -4.31 8.66 -12.39
N ARG A 303 -4.39 7.91 -13.48
CA ARG A 303 -5.39 8.14 -14.52
C ARG A 303 -6.82 7.91 -14.00
N LEU A 304 -7.05 6.84 -13.26
CA LEU A 304 -8.35 6.63 -12.62
C LEU A 304 -8.69 7.78 -11.66
N ALA A 305 -7.70 8.25 -10.87
CA ALA A 305 -7.92 9.38 -9.95
C ALA A 305 -8.30 10.68 -10.68
N GLU A 306 -7.72 10.98 -11.85
CA GLU A 306 -8.11 12.12 -12.69
C GLU A 306 -9.56 12.02 -13.14
N LEU A 307 -9.95 10.85 -13.66
CA LEU A 307 -11.31 10.59 -14.13
C LEU A 307 -12.33 10.70 -13.00
N MET A 308 -12.02 10.09 -11.83
CA MET A 308 -12.88 10.14 -10.65
C MET A 308 -12.97 11.54 -10.06
N ALA A 309 -11.88 12.29 -9.97
CA ALA A 309 -11.85 13.67 -9.49
C ALA A 309 -12.76 14.56 -10.35
N LYS A 310 -12.65 14.42 -11.67
CA LYS A 310 -13.53 15.14 -12.61
C LYS A 310 -15.01 14.76 -12.44
N LYS A 311 -15.30 13.46 -12.30
CA LYS A 311 -16.67 12.96 -12.15
C LYS A 311 -17.32 13.41 -10.84
N ARG A 312 -16.54 13.39 -9.73
CA ARG A 312 -17.05 13.68 -8.39
C ARG A 312 -16.97 15.16 -8.00
N GLY A 313 -16.26 16.01 -8.77
CA GLY A 313 -15.96 17.38 -8.39
C GLY A 313 -15.01 17.50 -7.18
N GLU A 314 -14.20 16.46 -6.93
CA GLU A 314 -13.26 16.39 -5.83
C GLU A 314 -11.83 16.76 -6.27
N THR A 315 -10.97 17.11 -5.30
CA THR A 315 -9.54 17.34 -5.61
C THR A 315 -8.85 16.02 -5.96
N TYR A 316 -7.97 16.04 -6.95
CA TYR A 316 -7.16 14.88 -7.35
C TYR A 316 -6.43 14.22 -6.17
N SER A 317 -5.88 15.02 -5.26
CA SER A 317 -5.13 14.52 -4.10
C SER A 317 -6.00 13.71 -3.13
N ASN A 318 -7.25 14.12 -2.92
CA ASN A 318 -8.21 13.39 -2.08
C ASN A 318 -8.59 12.05 -2.71
N VAL A 319 -8.90 12.07 -4.01
CA VAL A 319 -9.26 10.85 -4.76
C VAL A 319 -8.06 9.87 -4.79
N MET A 320 -6.86 10.37 -5.09
CA MET A 320 -5.67 9.51 -5.12
C MET A 320 -5.35 8.91 -3.74
N ARG A 321 -5.56 9.67 -2.66
CA ARG A 321 -5.45 9.16 -1.29
C ARG A 321 -6.49 8.07 -1.04
N HIS A 322 -7.75 8.25 -1.46
CA HIS A 322 -8.81 7.27 -1.34
C HIS A 322 -8.46 5.96 -2.06
N ILE A 323 -8.02 6.02 -3.33
CA ILE A 323 -7.61 4.85 -4.11
C ILE A 323 -6.49 4.08 -3.37
N ARG A 324 -5.41 4.77 -2.99
CA ARG A 324 -4.30 4.13 -2.27
C ARG A 324 -4.73 3.48 -0.95
N THR A 325 -5.62 4.14 -0.22
CA THR A 325 -6.12 3.60 1.05
C THR A 325 -6.94 2.35 0.83
N ARG A 326 -7.85 2.33 -0.14
CA ARG A 326 -8.66 1.14 -0.47
C ARG A 326 -7.79 -0.05 -0.88
N LEU A 327 -6.87 0.16 -1.81
CA LEU A 327 -5.96 -0.89 -2.28
C LEU A 327 -5.08 -1.40 -1.13
N ARG A 328 -4.56 -0.49 -0.29
CA ARG A 328 -3.73 -0.89 0.84
C ARG A 328 -4.48 -1.70 1.89
N PHE A 329 -5.71 -1.31 2.24
CA PHE A 329 -6.52 -2.08 3.19
C PHE A 329 -6.91 -3.45 2.64
N ALA A 330 -7.30 -3.55 1.37
CA ALA A 330 -7.59 -4.84 0.74
C ALA A 330 -6.38 -5.78 0.79
N LEU A 331 -5.21 -5.29 0.38
CA LEU A 331 -3.96 -6.04 0.43
C LEU A 331 -3.58 -6.43 1.87
N LEU A 332 -3.69 -5.50 2.82
CA LEU A 332 -3.33 -5.74 4.22
C LEU A 332 -4.21 -6.81 4.85
N ARG A 333 -5.53 -6.73 4.67
CA ARG A 333 -6.48 -7.71 5.21
C ARG A 333 -6.26 -9.09 4.62
N ALA A 334 -6.15 -9.20 3.29
CA ALA A 334 -5.84 -10.48 2.65
C ALA A 334 -4.49 -11.05 3.13
N THR A 335 -3.51 -10.20 3.43
CA THR A 335 -2.23 -10.62 4.00
C THR A 335 -2.37 -11.10 5.45
N ILE A 336 -3.16 -10.42 6.29
CA ILE A 336 -3.45 -10.84 7.67
C ILE A 336 -4.19 -12.19 7.68
N VAL A 337 -5.17 -12.36 6.77
CA VAL A 337 -5.85 -13.66 6.60
C VAL A 337 -4.85 -14.76 6.22
N ALA A 338 -3.91 -14.49 5.31
CA ALA A 338 -2.85 -15.44 4.96
C ALA A 338 -1.94 -15.81 6.14
N VAL A 339 -1.72 -14.88 7.06
CA VAL A 339 -0.92 -15.12 8.29
C VAL A 339 -1.67 -16.00 9.28
N ARG A 340 -2.97 -15.78 9.46
CA ARG A 340 -3.80 -16.41 10.50
C ARG A 340 -4.56 -17.64 10.01
N GLY A 341 -4.71 -17.79 8.71
CA GLY A 341 -5.47 -18.85 8.11
C GLY A 341 -4.83 -20.24 8.27
N SER A 342 -5.66 -21.26 8.37
CA SER A 342 -5.24 -22.66 8.41
C SER A 342 -4.61 -23.07 7.08
N ARG A 343 -3.50 -23.76 7.15
CA ARG A 343 -2.84 -24.41 6.01
C ARG A 343 -2.78 -25.94 6.19
N GLY A 344 -3.68 -26.49 7.01
CA GLY A 344 -3.87 -27.91 7.17
C GLY A 344 -4.28 -28.61 5.87
N LYS A 345 -4.48 -29.90 5.89
CA LYS A 345 -5.20 -30.62 4.83
C LYS A 345 -6.66 -30.18 4.95
N THR A 346 -7.13 -29.32 4.05
CA THR A 346 -8.55 -29.05 3.88
C THR A 346 -9.18 -30.27 3.21
N ASN A 347 -10.20 -30.84 3.81
CA ASN A 347 -11.20 -31.60 3.05
C ASN A 347 -11.90 -30.59 2.13
N GLU A 348 -12.35 -31.02 0.96
CA GLU A 348 -12.91 -30.16 -0.09
C GLU A 348 -14.10 -29.29 0.37
N ASP A 349 -14.68 -29.58 1.55
CA ASP A 349 -15.83 -28.86 2.13
C ASP A 349 -15.47 -27.53 2.84
N GLU A 350 -14.17 -27.19 3.03
CA GLU A 350 -13.76 -25.92 3.69
C GLU A 350 -13.46 -24.78 2.69
N GLU A 351 -13.53 -25.01 1.38
CA GLU A 351 -13.33 -23.95 0.39
C GLU A 351 -14.47 -22.90 0.43
N ASP A 352 -15.68 -23.33 0.81
CA ASP A 352 -16.85 -22.45 0.91
C ASP A 352 -16.75 -21.47 2.09
N ASP A 353 -16.24 -21.90 3.24
CA ASP A 353 -16.08 -21.03 4.43
C ASP A 353 -15.02 -19.93 4.23
N VAL A 354 -13.97 -20.22 3.46
CA VAL A 354 -12.92 -19.24 3.16
C VAL A 354 -13.42 -18.20 2.14
N ALA A 355 -14.32 -18.61 1.25
CA ALA A 355 -14.97 -17.69 0.29
C ALA A 355 -15.93 -16.73 1.00
N GLU A 356 -16.67 -17.17 2.02
CA GLU A 356 -17.59 -16.33 2.80
C GLU A 356 -16.86 -15.25 3.61
N ILE A 357 -15.69 -15.57 4.19
CA ILE A 357 -14.86 -14.59 4.90
C ILE A 357 -14.33 -13.51 3.95
N SER A 358 -14.08 -13.83 2.68
CA SER A 358 -13.58 -12.86 1.70
C SER A 358 -14.63 -11.86 1.23
N PHE A 359 -15.92 -12.23 1.22
CA PHE A 359 -17.02 -11.36 0.76
C PHE A 359 -17.31 -10.20 1.73
N ASN A 360 -17.08 -10.37 3.03
CA ASN A 360 -17.29 -9.33 4.04
C ASN A 360 -16.12 -8.33 4.16
N LEU A 361 -15.02 -8.53 3.42
CA LEU A 361 -13.81 -7.71 3.50
C LEU A 361 -13.90 -6.39 2.71
N VAL A 362 -14.90 -6.21 1.85
CA VAL A 362 -15.06 -4.99 1.05
C VAL A 362 -16.51 -4.51 1.13
N PRO A 363 -16.80 -3.34 1.72
CA PRO A 363 -18.17 -2.79 1.78
C PRO A 363 -18.77 -2.64 0.37
N GLN A 364 -20.03 -3.02 0.21
CA GLN A 364 -20.75 -2.85 -1.05
C GLN A 364 -20.98 -1.36 -1.33
N ALA A 365 -20.84 -0.97 -2.60
CA ALA A 365 -20.90 0.42 -3.06
C ALA A 365 -22.33 1.03 -3.05
N GLN A 366 -23.33 0.34 -2.53
CA GLN A 366 -24.75 0.80 -2.59
C GLN A 366 -25.10 1.87 -1.55
N ASP A 367 -24.25 2.14 -0.54
CA ASP A 367 -24.60 3.09 0.54
C ASP A 367 -24.11 4.53 0.28
N PHE A 368 -23.82 4.90 -0.96
CA PHE A 368 -23.25 6.21 -1.29
C PHE A 368 -24.25 7.22 -1.90
N ILE A 369 -25.56 6.88 -1.94
CA ILE A 369 -26.60 7.81 -2.41
C ILE A 369 -27.66 7.95 -1.31
N SER A 370 -27.40 8.80 -0.36
CA SER A 370 -28.40 9.52 0.44
C SER A 370 -27.77 10.74 1.09
#